data_9fe38dd6bedf63325f0518804919da07
#
_entry.id   9fe38dd6bedf63325f0518804919da07
#
_cell.length_a   1.000
_cell.length_b   1.000
_cell.length_c   1.000
_cell.angle_alpha   90.00
_cell.angle_beta   90.00
_cell.angle_gamma   90.00
#
_symmetry.space_group_name_H-M   'P 1'
#
loop_
_entity.id
_entity.type
_entity.pdbx_description
1 polymer ?
#
loop_
_entity_poly.entity_id
_entity_poly.type
_entity_poly.pdbx_seq_one_letter_code
_entity_poly.pdbx_strand_id
1 'polypeptide(L)'
;MVSRNFNTIVLLLIISTILAFSGCKVGPNYKRPVTKVDSLFRFAESKDTNTIANIEWVKLFKDTVLHRLVNAGLQNNWDIRIAFARIEQARANFKIERGKQWPQLDATGQGGWYKQPSPGGQSLEYSSLQAYAGVSWEIDIWGKLRRSKEAARANLFSEMAYQQSVRISLINTIVSTYFDLLEYDNELVITSENIHILEQSLQLVKAKMIAGTASGLTVAQAEAELAQAKTQVPRLEMLLGEKENYLSTLLGENPHSIPRGLKMLDQINIPEIKTPGIPSQLILRRPDIMMAEQSLVSANANIGVARAMMLPSLNLSGTIGSAFNPTSMVYNAIGNLVAPIFGGGQLRAGVTKAQAQKQQMLVTYLQTINTSLKEVSNALIDVSKLHEIVLSQQVTVDAAQTAFDLSNQLYNAGYASYLDVITAQGLLFSSEISLSMAQSDELTALITLYTALGGGWK
;
A
#
# COMPACT_ATOMS: atom_id res chain seq x y z
N MET A 1 -30.79 45.63 44.13
CA MET A 1 -31.29 45.21 42.76
C MET A 1 -30.30 45.53 41.65
N VAL A 2 -29.53 46.63 41.73
CA VAL A 2 -28.58 47.07 40.66
C VAL A 2 -27.39 46.13 40.46
N SER A 3 -26.83 45.51 41.50
CA SER A 3 -25.66 44.62 41.38
C SER A 3 -25.92 43.29 40.67
N ARG A 4 -27.15 42.79 40.71
CA ARG A 4 -27.54 41.52 40.08
C ARG A 4 -27.68 41.63 38.58
N ASN A 5 -28.11 42.80 38.05
CA ASN A 5 -28.22 43.06 36.62
C ASN A 5 -26.86 43.35 35.99
N PHE A 6 -25.91 43.95 36.74
CA PHE A 6 -24.57 44.22 36.25
C PHE A 6 -23.79 42.90 35.97
N ASN A 7 -23.87 41.94 36.89
CA ASN A 7 -23.23 40.64 36.71
C ASN A 7 -23.82 39.82 35.55
N THR A 8 -25.15 39.94 35.30
CA THR A 8 -25.77 39.28 34.14
C THR A 8 -25.40 39.94 32.82
N ILE A 9 -25.27 41.25 32.74
CA ILE A 9 -24.83 41.97 31.54
C ILE A 9 -23.38 41.65 31.23
N VAL A 10 -22.51 41.64 32.23
CA VAL A 10 -21.10 41.26 32.09
C VAL A 10 -20.96 39.83 31.62
N LEU A 11 -21.74 38.89 32.16
CA LEU A 11 -21.76 37.48 31.74
C LEU A 11 -22.25 37.30 30.30
N LEU A 12 -23.31 38.03 29.91
CA LEU A 12 -23.79 38.04 28.51
C LEU A 12 -22.81 38.68 27.53
N LEU A 13 -22.10 39.74 27.92
CA LEU A 13 -21.02 40.31 27.12
C LEU A 13 -19.84 39.34 26.97
N ILE A 14 -19.44 38.65 28.02
CA ILE A 14 -18.37 37.63 27.96
C ILE A 14 -18.80 36.48 27.06
N ILE A 15 -20.04 35.97 27.20
CA ILE A 15 -20.56 34.89 26.36
C ILE A 15 -20.64 35.33 24.87
N SER A 16 -21.11 36.55 24.61
CA SER A 16 -21.20 37.13 23.26
C SER A 16 -19.81 37.29 22.64
N THR A 17 -18.83 37.74 23.44
CA THR A 17 -17.44 37.88 23.00
C THR A 17 -16.80 36.55 22.71
N ILE A 18 -17.04 35.52 23.55
CA ILE A 18 -16.57 34.15 23.33
C ILE A 18 -17.19 33.53 22.07
N LEU A 19 -18.48 33.77 21.81
CA LEU A 19 -19.17 33.30 20.59
C LEU A 19 -18.64 34.04 19.32
N ALA A 20 -18.31 35.32 19.39
CA ALA A 20 -17.74 36.07 18.28
C ALA A 20 -16.31 35.60 17.92
N PHE A 21 -15.50 35.18 18.90
CA PHE A 21 -14.15 34.67 18.69
C PHE A 21 -14.10 33.18 18.27
N SER A 22 -15.19 32.43 18.37
CA SER A 22 -15.21 31.00 17.97
C SER A 22 -15.09 30.77 16.47
N GLY A 23 -15.13 31.82 15.63
CA GLY A 23 -14.98 31.76 14.17
C GLY A 23 -13.56 31.90 13.64
N CYS A 24 -12.62 32.53 14.36
CA CYS A 24 -11.28 32.80 13.86
C CYS A 24 -10.39 31.54 13.90
N LYS A 25 -10.00 31.04 12.73
CA LYS A 25 -9.09 29.92 12.55
C LYS A 25 -7.86 30.39 11.77
N VAL A 26 -6.73 30.54 12.44
CA VAL A 26 -5.48 31.06 11.84
C VAL A 26 -4.88 30.02 10.90
N GLY A 27 -4.21 30.52 9.85
CA GLY A 27 -3.55 29.70 8.85
C GLY A 27 -4.40 29.44 7.60
N PRO A 28 -3.79 28.91 6.54
CA PRO A 28 -4.48 28.68 5.28
C PRO A 28 -5.46 27.51 5.37
N ASN A 29 -6.64 27.66 4.77
CA ASN A 29 -7.51 26.52 4.52
C ASN A 29 -6.95 25.72 3.34
N TYR A 30 -7.06 24.40 3.42
CA TYR A 30 -6.67 23.53 2.33
C TYR A 30 -7.53 23.78 1.08
N LYS A 31 -6.85 23.87 -0.05
CA LYS A 31 -7.47 23.81 -1.39
C LYS A 31 -6.70 22.81 -2.20
N ARG A 32 -7.41 21.89 -2.85
CA ARG A 32 -6.79 20.89 -3.72
C ARG A 32 -6.00 21.60 -4.82
N PRO A 33 -4.72 21.25 -5.02
CA PRO A 33 -3.93 21.78 -6.12
C PRO A 33 -4.56 21.46 -7.47
N VAL A 34 -4.52 22.40 -8.38
CA VAL A 34 -4.92 22.15 -9.78
C VAL A 34 -3.80 21.36 -10.44
N THR A 35 -4.09 20.15 -10.84
CA THR A 35 -3.18 19.29 -11.58
C THR A 35 -3.50 19.36 -13.07
N LYS A 36 -2.50 19.63 -13.89
CA LYS A 36 -2.62 19.52 -15.34
C LYS A 36 -2.47 18.03 -15.67
N VAL A 37 -3.57 17.38 -15.99
CA VAL A 37 -3.60 15.98 -16.42
C VAL A 37 -4.19 15.97 -17.82
N ASP A 38 -3.56 15.23 -18.73
CA ASP A 38 -4.03 15.09 -20.10
C ASP A 38 -5.44 14.48 -20.14
N SER A 39 -6.16 14.72 -21.23
CA SER A 39 -7.53 14.21 -21.40
C SER A 39 -7.58 12.70 -21.68
N LEU A 40 -6.45 12.09 -22.07
CA LEU A 40 -6.30 10.67 -22.39
C LEU A 40 -5.01 10.14 -21.78
N PHE A 41 -5.00 8.85 -21.43
CA PHE A 41 -3.74 8.14 -21.19
C PHE A 41 -2.97 7.97 -22.50
N ARG A 42 -1.65 7.96 -22.42
CA ARG A 42 -0.82 7.52 -23.55
C ARG A 42 -1.18 6.05 -23.86
N PHE A 43 -1.30 5.72 -25.13
CA PHE A 43 -1.72 4.39 -25.63
C PHE A 43 -3.22 4.04 -25.40
N ALA A 44 -4.06 4.99 -24.97
CA ALA A 44 -5.50 4.79 -24.94
C ALA A 44 -6.13 5.13 -26.30
N GLU A 45 -7.00 4.27 -26.79
CA GLU A 45 -7.65 4.44 -28.10
C GLU A 45 -8.93 5.30 -28.04
N SER A 46 -9.55 5.41 -26.87
CA SER A 46 -10.83 6.13 -26.73
C SER A 46 -10.97 6.91 -25.42
N LYS A 47 -11.92 7.87 -25.43
CA LYS A 47 -12.30 8.70 -24.28
C LYS A 47 -13.46 8.11 -23.46
N ASP A 48 -13.83 6.86 -23.67
CA ASP A 48 -14.92 6.27 -22.91
C ASP A 48 -14.59 6.22 -21.41
N THR A 49 -15.58 6.50 -20.58
CA THR A 49 -15.47 6.51 -19.12
C THR A 49 -15.66 5.14 -18.48
N ASN A 50 -16.09 4.15 -19.25
CA ASN A 50 -16.17 2.78 -18.78
C ASN A 50 -14.76 2.19 -18.68
N THR A 51 -14.42 1.69 -17.50
CA THR A 51 -13.10 1.12 -17.23
C THR A 51 -13.24 -0.24 -16.57
N ILE A 52 -12.28 -1.12 -16.84
CA ILE A 52 -12.20 -2.43 -16.17
C ILE A 52 -12.10 -2.29 -14.63
N ALA A 53 -11.60 -1.16 -14.12
CA ALA A 53 -11.55 -0.89 -12.68
C ALA A 53 -12.94 -0.83 -12.00
N ASN A 54 -14.04 -0.77 -12.75
CA ASN A 54 -15.41 -0.86 -12.24
C ASN A 54 -15.89 -2.30 -12.08
N ILE A 55 -15.19 -3.27 -12.66
CA ILE A 55 -15.51 -4.68 -12.57
C ILE A 55 -14.94 -5.23 -11.26
N GLU A 56 -15.68 -6.08 -10.58
CA GLU A 56 -15.13 -6.82 -9.44
C GLU A 56 -14.01 -7.75 -9.93
N TRP A 57 -12.87 -7.78 -9.25
CA TRP A 57 -11.71 -8.58 -9.65
C TRP A 57 -12.05 -10.07 -9.86
N VAL A 58 -13.01 -10.60 -9.09
CA VAL A 58 -13.53 -11.98 -9.19
C VAL A 58 -14.10 -12.28 -10.58
N LYS A 59 -14.55 -11.27 -11.31
CA LYS A 59 -15.11 -11.44 -12.66
C LYS A 59 -14.04 -11.41 -13.77
N LEU A 60 -12.80 -11.03 -13.44
CA LEU A 60 -11.69 -11.02 -14.39
C LEU A 60 -11.16 -12.43 -14.65
N PHE A 61 -11.17 -13.29 -13.63
CA PHE A 61 -10.66 -14.66 -13.72
C PHE A 61 -11.73 -15.65 -13.28
N LYS A 62 -11.80 -16.82 -13.95
CA LYS A 62 -12.81 -17.84 -13.66
C LYS A 62 -12.41 -18.83 -12.58
N ASP A 63 -11.15 -18.82 -12.16
CA ASP A 63 -10.59 -19.82 -11.25
C ASP A 63 -11.10 -19.64 -9.82
N THR A 64 -11.86 -20.61 -9.36
CA THR A 64 -12.42 -20.63 -8.00
C THR A 64 -11.35 -20.86 -6.93
N VAL A 65 -10.22 -21.51 -7.27
CA VAL A 65 -9.08 -21.67 -6.36
C VAL A 65 -8.41 -20.34 -6.15
N LEU A 66 -8.12 -19.60 -7.22
CA LEU A 66 -7.58 -18.23 -7.15
C LEU A 66 -8.47 -17.34 -6.29
N HIS A 67 -9.80 -17.41 -6.47
CA HIS A 67 -10.74 -16.62 -5.64
C HIS A 67 -10.62 -16.96 -4.15
N ARG A 68 -10.45 -18.24 -3.79
CA ARG A 68 -10.26 -18.66 -2.40
C ARG A 68 -8.94 -18.16 -1.83
N LEU A 69 -7.84 -18.25 -2.60
CA LEU A 69 -6.52 -17.80 -2.18
C LEU A 69 -6.52 -16.29 -1.91
N VAL A 70 -7.06 -15.48 -2.82
CA VAL A 70 -7.16 -14.02 -2.60
C VAL A 70 -8.02 -13.70 -1.38
N ASN A 71 -9.16 -14.37 -1.20
CA ASN A 71 -10.01 -14.15 -0.02
C ASN A 71 -9.31 -14.55 1.28
N ALA A 72 -8.57 -15.66 1.30
CA ALA A 72 -7.78 -16.09 2.45
C ALA A 72 -6.69 -15.05 2.78
N GLY A 73 -5.96 -14.55 1.77
CA GLY A 73 -4.98 -13.49 1.95
C GLY A 73 -5.60 -12.21 2.50
N LEU A 74 -6.73 -11.77 1.96
CA LEU A 74 -7.42 -10.56 2.43
C LEU A 74 -7.91 -10.68 3.90
N GLN A 75 -8.17 -11.88 4.39
CA GLN A 75 -8.60 -12.12 5.77
C GLN A 75 -7.44 -12.32 6.74
N ASN A 76 -6.36 -12.97 6.31
CA ASN A 76 -5.33 -13.46 7.21
C ASN A 76 -3.96 -12.77 7.07
N ASN A 77 -3.70 -12.08 5.96
CA ASN A 77 -2.40 -11.46 5.70
C ASN A 77 -1.95 -10.50 6.80
N TRP A 78 -0.69 -10.59 7.18
CA TRP A 78 -0.11 -9.81 8.28
C TRP A 78 -0.04 -8.32 7.98
N ASP A 79 0.25 -7.92 6.74
CA ASP A 79 0.34 -6.50 6.37
C ASP A 79 -1.02 -5.81 6.45
N ILE A 80 -2.11 -6.52 6.11
CA ILE A 80 -3.48 -6.02 6.31
C ILE A 80 -3.77 -5.83 7.80
N ARG A 81 -3.37 -6.78 8.65
CA ARG A 81 -3.56 -6.66 10.11
C ARG A 81 -2.76 -5.50 10.70
N ILE A 82 -1.52 -5.31 10.22
CA ILE A 82 -0.69 -4.15 10.59
C ILE A 82 -1.37 -2.85 10.15
N ALA A 83 -1.91 -2.79 8.93
CA ALA A 83 -2.62 -1.61 8.44
C ALA A 83 -3.87 -1.29 9.28
N PHE A 84 -4.63 -2.29 9.71
CA PHE A 84 -5.74 -2.09 10.66
C PHE A 84 -5.27 -1.53 12.00
N ALA A 85 -4.16 -2.05 12.56
CA ALA A 85 -3.61 -1.53 13.81
C ALA A 85 -3.17 -0.05 13.68
N ARG A 86 -2.60 0.34 12.54
CA ARG A 86 -2.27 1.74 12.23
C ARG A 86 -3.51 2.64 12.19
N ILE A 87 -4.61 2.17 11.61
CA ILE A 87 -5.89 2.91 11.63
C ILE A 87 -6.37 3.12 13.07
N GLU A 88 -6.32 2.10 13.93
CA GLU A 88 -6.72 2.24 15.34
C GLU A 88 -5.80 3.20 16.10
N GLN A 89 -4.49 3.17 15.84
CA GLN A 89 -3.53 4.12 16.39
C GLN A 89 -3.85 5.57 15.96
N ALA A 90 -4.09 5.78 14.65
CA ALA A 90 -4.44 7.10 14.12
C ALA A 90 -5.80 7.58 14.65
N ARG A 91 -6.77 6.66 14.82
CA ARG A 91 -8.08 6.95 15.43
C ARG A 91 -7.94 7.36 16.90
N ALA A 92 -7.09 6.68 17.65
CA ALA A 92 -6.79 7.04 19.02
C ALA A 92 -6.12 8.42 19.09
N ASN A 93 -5.15 8.71 18.23
CA ASN A 93 -4.51 10.02 18.14
C ASN A 93 -5.51 11.13 17.78
N PHE A 94 -6.41 10.89 16.83
CA PHE A 94 -7.49 11.83 16.52
C PHE A 94 -8.39 12.09 17.75
N LYS A 95 -8.72 11.06 18.54
CA LYS A 95 -9.50 11.22 19.80
C LYS A 95 -8.72 12.05 20.84
N ILE A 96 -7.40 11.83 20.96
CA ILE A 96 -6.52 12.61 21.85
C ILE A 96 -6.55 14.10 21.43
N GLU A 97 -6.30 14.40 20.16
CA GLU A 97 -6.32 15.79 19.68
C GLU A 97 -7.72 16.45 19.79
N ARG A 98 -8.78 15.67 19.63
CA ARG A 98 -10.15 16.11 19.89
C ARG A 98 -10.38 16.36 21.38
N GLY A 99 -9.84 15.51 22.25
CA GLY A 99 -9.98 15.61 23.70
C GLY A 99 -9.37 16.90 24.26
N LYS A 100 -8.24 17.36 23.69
CA LYS A 100 -7.59 18.64 24.11
C LYS A 100 -8.48 19.88 23.93
N GLN A 101 -9.58 19.79 23.18
CA GLN A 101 -10.52 20.91 23.03
C GLN A 101 -11.49 21.04 24.24
N TRP A 102 -11.50 20.05 25.15
CA TRP A 102 -12.35 20.03 26.32
C TRP A 102 -11.57 20.31 27.60
N PRO A 103 -12.20 20.85 28.65
CA PRO A 103 -11.58 20.95 29.95
C PRO A 103 -11.10 19.60 30.43
N GLN A 104 -9.89 19.60 31.03
CA GLN A 104 -9.32 18.42 31.68
C GLN A 104 -9.59 18.51 33.16
N LEU A 105 -9.95 17.42 33.79
CA LEU A 105 -10.21 17.31 35.23
C LEU A 105 -9.24 16.29 35.83
N ASP A 106 -8.52 16.71 36.84
CA ASP A 106 -7.56 15.89 37.57
C ASP A 106 -7.83 15.97 39.09
N ALA A 107 -7.43 14.92 39.79
CA ALA A 107 -7.40 14.89 41.24
C ALA A 107 -5.96 14.72 41.68
N THR A 108 -5.53 15.56 42.62
CA THR A 108 -4.15 15.55 43.14
C THR A 108 -4.18 15.41 44.65
N GLY A 109 -3.42 14.45 45.17
CA GLY A 109 -3.09 14.35 46.59
C GLY A 109 -1.62 14.68 46.81
N GLN A 110 -1.31 15.59 47.72
CA GLN A 110 0.03 15.99 48.02
C GLN A 110 0.26 15.94 49.54
N GLY A 111 1.30 15.25 49.97
CA GLY A 111 1.73 15.22 51.36
C GLY A 111 3.23 15.50 51.43
N GLY A 112 3.66 16.24 52.45
CA GLY A 112 5.07 16.56 52.63
C GLY A 112 5.39 17.10 54.04
N TRP A 113 6.65 16.95 54.38
CA TRP A 113 7.27 17.56 55.57
C TRP A 113 8.14 18.72 55.08
N TYR A 114 7.93 19.88 55.66
CA TYR A 114 8.60 21.10 55.27
C TYR A 114 9.36 21.66 56.48
N LYS A 115 10.60 22.09 56.23
CA LYS A 115 11.41 22.84 57.19
C LYS A 115 11.78 24.15 56.50
N GLN A 116 11.25 25.25 57.01
CA GLN A 116 11.47 26.58 56.44
C GLN A 116 12.19 27.45 57.48
N PRO A 117 13.30 28.13 57.09
CA PRO A 117 13.93 29.10 57.96
C PRO A 117 12.98 30.26 58.26
N SER A 118 12.84 30.64 59.54
CA SER A 118 12.04 31.80 59.97
C SER A 118 12.98 33.01 60.23
N PRO A 119 12.53 34.24 59.95
CA PRO A 119 13.26 35.46 60.28
C PRO A 119 13.41 35.65 61.77
N GLY A 120 14.35 35.02 62.39
CA GLY A 120 14.58 34.98 63.85
C GLY A 120 15.42 33.81 64.31
N GLY A 121 15.95 33.01 63.34
CA GLY A 121 16.89 31.90 63.58
C GLY A 121 16.24 30.57 64.00
N GLN A 122 14.93 30.50 64.19
CA GLN A 122 14.21 29.26 64.42
C GLN A 122 13.66 28.69 63.10
N SER A 123 13.81 27.39 62.88
CA SER A 123 13.20 26.71 61.73
C SER A 123 11.76 26.33 62.06
N LEU A 124 10.83 26.67 61.18
CA LEU A 124 9.44 26.18 61.25
C LEU A 124 9.39 24.83 60.56
N GLU A 125 9.03 23.78 61.31
CA GLU A 125 8.78 22.45 60.74
C GLU A 125 7.28 22.19 60.75
N TYR A 126 6.69 21.84 59.59
CA TYR A 126 5.30 21.50 59.52
C TYR A 126 5.05 20.38 58.49
N SER A 127 4.05 19.60 58.72
CA SER A 127 3.55 18.65 57.76
C SER A 127 2.36 19.27 57.02
N SER A 128 2.28 19.05 55.73
CA SER A 128 1.13 19.44 54.93
C SER A 128 0.60 18.22 54.22
N LEU A 129 -0.71 18.02 54.32
CA LEU A 129 -1.47 17.05 53.54
C LEU A 129 -2.60 17.80 52.82
N GLN A 130 -2.68 17.66 51.51
CA GLN A 130 -3.68 18.35 50.71
C GLN A 130 -4.26 17.39 49.68
N ALA A 131 -5.59 17.51 49.43
CA ALA A 131 -6.23 16.84 48.34
C ALA A 131 -7.15 17.85 47.63
N TYR A 132 -7.03 17.93 46.34
CA TYR A 132 -7.78 18.85 45.52
C TYR A 132 -8.14 18.25 44.14
N ALA A 133 -9.30 18.65 43.61
CA ALA A 133 -9.69 18.46 42.22
C ALA A 133 -9.30 19.72 41.44
N GLY A 134 -8.64 19.52 40.29
CA GLY A 134 -8.22 20.58 39.39
C GLY A 134 -9.01 20.51 38.09
N VAL A 135 -9.29 21.65 37.50
CA VAL A 135 -9.76 21.78 36.12
C VAL A 135 -8.79 22.69 35.36
N SER A 136 -8.40 22.25 34.17
CA SER A 136 -7.57 23.06 33.25
C SER A 136 -8.15 23.04 31.86
N TRP A 137 -8.16 24.18 31.18
CA TRP A 137 -8.71 24.32 29.84
C TRP A 137 -7.99 25.43 29.05
N GLU A 138 -7.43 25.04 27.90
CA GLU A 138 -6.91 25.97 26.92
C GLU A 138 -8.04 26.45 26.01
N ILE A 139 -8.39 27.74 26.04
CA ILE A 139 -9.38 28.34 25.15
C ILE A 139 -8.79 28.50 23.76
N ASP A 140 -9.35 27.80 22.78
CA ASP A 140 -8.87 27.77 21.40
C ASP A 140 -9.30 29.02 20.59
N ILE A 141 -8.84 30.20 21.00
CA ILE A 141 -9.18 31.49 20.35
C ILE A 141 -8.74 31.47 18.89
N TRP A 142 -7.51 31.08 18.63
CA TRP A 142 -6.86 31.16 17.33
C TRP A 142 -6.98 29.90 16.49
N GLY A 143 -7.63 28.88 16.99
CA GLY A 143 -7.84 27.61 16.29
C GLY A 143 -6.62 26.69 16.29
N LYS A 144 -5.68 26.82 17.23
CA LYS A 144 -4.54 25.91 17.39
C LYS A 144 -5.01 24.45 17.55
N LEU A 145 -5.89 24.22 18.51
CA LEU A 145 -6.42 22.88 18.81
C LEU A 145 -7.33 22.36 17.67
N ARG A 146 -8.11 23.25 17.07
CA ARG A 146 -8.92 22.91 15.87
C ARG A 146 -8.05 22.50 14.68
N ARG A 147 -6.90 23.15 14.46
CA ARG A 147 -5.92 22.80 13.41
C ARG A 147 -5.19 21.49 13.73
N SER A 148 -4.80 21.26 14.99
CA SER A 148 -4.21 19.98 15.41
C SER A 148 -5.17 18.82 15.18
N LYS A 149 -6.46 19.00 15.55
CA LYS A 149 -7.50 17.99 15.27
C LYS A 149 -7.71 17.77 13.76
N GLU A 150 -7.67 18.82 12.95
CA GLU A 150 -7.76 18.74 11.48
C GLU A 150 -6.58 17.94 10.91
N ALA A 151 -5.36 18.18 11.38
CA ALA A 151 -4.18 17.42 10.98
C ALA A 151 -4.29 15.95 11.37
N ALA A 152 -4.69 15.66 12.61
CA ALA A 152 -4.90 14.28 13.09
C ALA A 152 -6.02 13.55 12.34
N ARG A 153 -7.11 14.26 11.96
CA ARG A 153 -8.17 13.68 11.13
C ARG A 153 -7.68 13.33 9.73
N ALA A 154 -6.88 14.20 9.12
CA ALA A 154 -6.30 13.94 7.81
C ALA A 154 -5.33 12.74 7.88
N ASN A 155 -4.51 12.62 8.94
CA ASN A 155 -3.68 11.45 9.14
C ASN A 155 -4.48 10.16 9.27
N LEU A 156 -5.63 10.17 9.97
CA LEU A 156 -6.52 9.01 10.03
C LEU A 156 -7.02 8.61 8.63
N PHE A 157 -7.42 9.57 7.81
CA PHE A 157 -7.85 9.27 6.43
C PHE A 157 -6.69 8.80 5.55
N SER A 158 -5.47 9.28 5.79
CA SER A 158 -4.26 8.77 5.13
C SER A 158 -4.02 7.29 5.45
N GLU A 159 -4.13 6.88 6.72
CA GLU A 159 -3.98 5.47 7.11
C GLU A 159 -5.11 4.57 6.57
N MET A 160 -6.33 5.10 6.47
CA MET A 160 -7.43 4.35 5.82
C MET A 160 -7.16 4.14 4.32
N ALA A 161 -6.64 5.15 3.63
CA ALA A 161 -6.23 5.02 2.23
C ALA A 161 -5.02 4.08 2.07
N TYR A 162 -4.05 4.12 3.00
CA TYR A 162 -2.93 3.17 3.04
C TYR A 162 -3.41 1.72 3.13
N GLN A 163 -4.36 1.42 4.01
CA GLN A 163 -4.92 0.07 4.13
C GLN A 163 -5.57 -0.41 2.81
N GLN A 164 -6.24 0.48 2.08
CA GLN A 164 -6.78 0.15 0.75
C GLN A 164 -5.69 -0.12 -0.27
N SER A 165 -4.59 0.64 -0.23
CA SER A 165 -3.41 0.41 -1.08
C SER A 165 -2.78 -0.96 -0.81
N VAL A 166 -2.65 -1.34 0.47
CA VAL A 166 -2.15 -2.67 0.87
C VAL A 166 -3.04 -3.79 0.32
N ARG A 167 -4.37 -3.62 0.37
CA ARG A 167 -5.31 -4.62 -0.21
C ARG A 167 -5.11 -4.80 -1.71
N ILE A 168 -5.01 -3.70 -2.47
CA ILE A 168 -4.79 -3.75 -3.92
C ILE A 168 -3.47 -4.45 -4.24
N SER A 169 -2.40 -4.06 -3.55
CA SER A 169 -1.08 -4.65 -3.74
C SER A 169 -1.08 -6.15 -3.42
N LEU A 170 -1.75 -6.56 -2.34
CA LEU A 170 -1.86 -7.96 -1.97
C LEU A 170 -2.61 -8.78 -3.02
N ILE A 171 -3.75 -8.28 -3.54
CA ILE A 171 -4.49 -8.95 -4.61
C ILE A 171 -3.59 -9.14 -5.83
N ASN A 172 -2.91 -8.07 -6.28
CA ASN A 172 -2.00 -8.14 -7.41
C ASN A 172 -0.90 -9.19 -7.19
N THR A 173 -0.25 -9.17 -6.02
CA THR A 173 0.84 -10.09 -5.71
C THR A 173 0.38 -11.54 -5.62
N ILE A 174 -0.76 -11.83 -4.98
CA ILE A 174 -1.32 -13.19 -4.91
C ILE A 174 -1.65 -13.70 -6.32
N VAL A 175 -2.33 -12.89 -7.13
CA VAL A 175 -2.72 -13.28 -8.50
C VAL A 175 -1.51 -13.53 -9.38
N SER A 176 -0.53 -12.62 -9.39
CA SER A 176 0.70 -12.80 -10.17
C SER A 176 1.50 -14.01 -9.72
N THR A 177 1.68 -14.20 -8.40
CA THR A 177 2.38 -15.38 -7.87
C THR A 177 1.67 -16.69 -8.22
N TYR A 178 0.34 -16.68 -8.25
CA TYR A 178 -0.43 -17.85 -8.65
C TYR A 178 -0.27 -18.16 -10.15
N PHE A 179 -0.17 -17.15 -11.01
CA PHE A 179 0.12 -17.37 -12.43
C PHE A 179 1.55 -17.84 -12.67
N ASP A 180 2.53 -17.35 -11.89
CA ASP A 180 3.89 -17.91 -11.90
C ASP A 180 3.88 -19.42 -11.54
N LEU A 181 3.05 -19.84 -10.57
CA LEU A 181 2.91 -21.27 -10.23
C LEU A 181 2.31 -22.10 -11.37
N LEU A 182 1.29 -21.58 -12.05
CA LEU A 182 0.70 -22.25 -13.22
C LEU A 182 1.68 -22.33 -14.40
N GLU A 183 2.51 -21.30 -14.57
CA GLU A 183 3.59 -21.27 -15.56
C GLU A 183 4.61 -22.37 -15.28
N TYR A 184 5.16 -22.47 -14.06
CA TYR A 184 6.14 -23.49 -13.70
C TYR A 184 5.58 -24.91 -13.74
N ASP A 185 4.30 -25.10 -13.36
CA ASP A 185 3.62 -26.37 -13.54
C ASP A 185 3.55 -26.78 -15.04
N ASN A 186 3.24 -25.81 -15.91
CA ASN A 186 3.20 -26.04 -17.36
C ASN A 186 4.59 -26.30 -17.94
N GLU A 187 5.60 -25.54 -17.52
CA GLU A 187 7.00 -25.77 -17.92
C GLU A 187 7.49 -27.14 -17.48
N LEU A 188 7.07 -27.63 -16.30
CA LEU A 188 7.40 -28.98 -15.84
C LEU A 188 6.76 -30.05 -16.72
N VAL A 189 5.53 -29.86 -17.19
CA VAL A 189 4.88 -30.75 -18.16
C VAL A 189 5.65 -30.76 -19.48
N ILE A 190 5.91 -29.62 -20.07
CA ILE A 190 6.69 -29.46 -21.32
C ILE A 190 8.07 -30.13 -21.18
N THR A 191 8.76 -29.87 -20.06
CA THR A 191 10.09 -30.47 -19.79
C THR A 191 10.02 -31.97 -19.68
N SER A 192 9.00 -32.52 -19.01
CA SER A 192 8.81 -33.94 -18.84
C SER A 192 8.52 -34.65 -20.19
N GLU A 193 7.71 -34.01 -21.03
CA GLU A 193 7.42 -34.49 -22.40
C GLU A 193 8.70 -34.49 -23.25
N ASN A 194 9.48 -33.38 -23.19
CA ASN A 194 10.75 -33.28 -23.89
C ASN A 194 11.74 -34.38 -23.44
N ILE A 195 11.87 -34.64 -22.13
CA ILE A 195 12.71 -35.71 -21.60
C ILE A 195 12.27 -37.09 -22.15
N HIS A 196 10.97 -37.35 -22.20
CA HIS A 196 10.44 -38.61 -22.75
C HIS A 196 10.80 -38.77 -24.22
N ILE A 197 10.70 -37.73 -25.04
CA ILE A 197 11.11 -37.74 -26.45
C ILE A 197 12.62 -37.99 -26.57
N LEU A 198 13.45 -37.32 -25.76
CA LEU A 198 14.90 -37.51 -25.75
C LEU A 198 15.30 -38.94 -25.31
N GLU A 199 14.60 -39.54 -24.37
CA GLU A 199 14.82 -40.94 -23.97
C GLU A 199 14.52 -41.92 -25.10
N GLN A 200 13.43 -41.73 -25.83
CA GLN A 200 13.10 -42.52 -27.01
C GLN A 200 14.13 -42.34 -28.13
N SER A 201 14.54 -41.11 -28.36
CA SER A 201 15.57 -40.73 -29.34
C SER A 201 16.91 -41.40 -29.03
N LEU A 202 17.35 -41.36 -27.76
CA LEU A 202 18.59 -42.02 -27.32
C LEU A 202 18.53 -43.57 -27.55
N GLN A 203 17.40 -44.19 -27.25
CA GLN A 203 17.22 -45.63 -27.51
C GLN A 203 17.35 -45.95 -29.01
N LEU A 204 16.71 -45.16 -29.86
CA LEU A 204 16.81 -45.31 -31.33
C LEU A 204 18.24 -45.13 -31.82
N VAL A 205 18.95 -44.10 -31.37
CA VAL A 205 20.34 -43.84 -31.76
C VAL A 205 21.28 -44.99 -31.32
N LYS A 206 21.08 -45.54 -30.10
CA LYS A 206 21.83 -46.69 -29.61
C LYS A 206 21.56 -47.94 -30.46
N ALA A 207 20.30 -48.17 -30.84
CA ALA A 207 19.99 -49.30 -31.77
C ALA A 207 20.62 -49.12 -33.16
N LYS A 208 20.59 -47.89 -33.72
CA LYS A 208 21.24 -47.57 -34.98
C LYS A 208 22.79 -47.73 -34.90
N MET A 209 23.41 -47.42 -33.77
CA MET A 209 24.86 -47.63 -33.56
C MET A 209 25.18 -49.13 -33.54
N ILE A 210 24.39 -49.97 -32.87
CA ILE A 210 24.57 -51.45 -32.89
C ILE A 210 24.41 -52.00 -34.30
N ALA A 211 23.50 -51.41 -35.10
CA ALA A 211 23.32 -51.77 -36.52
C ALA A 211 24.42 -51.21 -37.45
N GLY A 212 25.36 -50.43 -36.92
CA GLY A 212 26.46 -49.79 -37.70
C GLY A 212 26.04 -48.57 -38.52
N THR A 213 24.86 -48.03 -38.28
CA THR A 213 24.29 -46.86 -39.05
C THR A 213 24.36 -45.55 -38.29
N ALA A 214 24.84 -45.54 -37.02
CA ALA A 214 25.11 -44.33 -36.24
C ALA A 214 26.52 -44.40 -35.60
N SER A 215 27.09 -43.24 -35.30
CA SER A 215 28.40 -43.15 -34.65
C SER A 215 28.30 -43.06 -33.12
N GLY A 216 29.40 -43.39 -32.42
CA GLY A 216 29.51 -43.12 -30.98
C GLY A 216 29.35 -41.66 -30.60
N LEU A 217 29.75 -40.74 -31.51
CA LEU A 217 29.52 -39.29 -31.33
C LEU A 217 28.03 -38.97 -31.24
N THR A 218 27.20 -39.55 -32.09
CA THR A 218 25.75 -39.36 -32.12
C THR A 218 25.12 -39.84 -30.81
N VAL A 219 25.57 -40.98 -30.24
CA VAL A 219 25.10 -41.44 -28.94
C VAL A 219 25.48 -40.51 -27.81
N ALA A 220 26.76 -40.03 -27.81
CA ALA A 220 27.23 -39.09 -26.79
C ALA A 220 26.49 -37.77 -26.85
N GLN A 221 26.13 -37.28 -28.04
CA GLN A 221 25.30 -36.08 -28.21
C GLN A 221 23.88 -36.30 -27.61
N ALA A 222 23.24 -37.42 -27.90
CA ALA A 222 21.94 -37.75 -27.37
C ALA A 222 21.91 -37.91 -25.82
N GLU A 223 22.98 -38.50 -25.25
CA GLU A 223 23.18 -38.64 -23.83
C GLU A 223 23.36 -37.28 -23.13
N ALA A 224 24.16 -36.38 -23.74
CA ALA A 224 24.39 -35.02 -23.23
C ALA A 224 23.10 -34.20 -23.23
N GLU A 225 22.32 -34.26 -24.32
CA GLU A 225 21.05 -33.52 -24.44
C GLU A 225 20.02 -34.02 -23.41
N LEU A 226 19.87 -35.35 -23.24
CA LEU A 226 19.00 -35.90 -22.22
C LEU A 226 19.45 -35.50 -20.81
N ALA A 227 20.76 -35.55 -20.52
CA ALA A 227 21.28 -35.14 -19.23
C ALA A 227 21.01 -33.65 -18.96
N GLN A 228 21.18 -32.78 -19.97
CA GLN A 228 20.88 -31.37 -19.87
C GLN A 228 19.39 -31.12 -19.61
N ALA A 229 18.48 -31.79 -20.33
CA ALA A 229 17.04 -31.66 -20.10
C ALA A 229 16.65 -32.09 -18.68
N LYS A 230 17.22 -33.20 -18.18
CA LYS A 230 16.95 -33.67 -16.80
C LYS A 230 17.38 -32.69 -15.71
N THR A 231 18.32 -31.77 -15.96
CA THR A 231 18.69 -30.74 -14.97
C THR A 231 17.60 -29.69 -14.77
N GLN A 232 16.67 -29.52 -15.71
CA GLN A 232 15.60 -28.53 -15.59
C GLN A 232 14.55 -28.94 -14.56
N VAL A 233 14.29 -30.24 -14.39
CA VAL A 233 13.26 -30.74 -13.46
C VAL A 233 13.52 -30.27 -12.02
N PRO A 234 14.67 -30.58 -11.38
CA PRO A 234 14.91 -30.17 -10.01
C PRO A 234 14.98 -28.63 -9.88
N ARG A 235 15.34 -27.91 -10.94
CA ARG A 235 15.30 -26.46 -10.96
C ARG A 235 13.86 -25.92 -10.89
N LEU A 236 12.94 -26.49 -11.69
CA LEU A 236 11.53 -26.10 -11.68
C LEU A 236 10.86 -26.50 -10.37
N GLU A 237 11.15 -27.69 -9.83
CA GLU A 237 10.64 -28.12 -8.52
C GLU A 237 11.09 -27.18 -7.40
N MET A 238 12.33 -26.68 -7.44
CA MET A 238 12.82 -25.68 -6.50
C MET A 238 12.03 -24.38 -6.63
N LEU A 239 11.85 -23.85 -7.85
CA LEU A 239 11.10 -22.61 -8.10
C LEU A 239 9.64 -22.73 -7.66
N LEU A 240 9.00 -23.87 -7.94
CA LEU A 240 7.64 -24.19 -7.47
C LEU A 240 7.55 -24.14 -5.94
N GLY A 241 8.47 -24.86 -5.25
CA GLY A 241 8.50 -24.86 -3.79
C GLY A 241 8.71 -23.46 -3.18
N GLU A 242 9.61 -22.66 -3.75
CA GLU A 242 9.85 -21.29 -3.31
C GLU A 242 8.62 -20.40 -3.51
N LYS A 243 7.93 -20.52 -4.65
CA LYS A 243 6.72 -19.75 -4.93
C LYS A 243 5.53 -20.19 -4.06
N GLU A 244 5.38 -21.49 -3.77
CA GLU A 244 4.38 -21.99 -2.83
C GLU A 244 4.61 -21.44 -1.41
N ASN A 245 5.86 -21.47 -0.94
CA ASN A 245 6.24 -20.90 0.35
C ASN A 245 5.95 -19.40 0.41
N TYR A 246 6.26 -18.66 -0.66
CA TYR A 246 5.97 -17.24 -0.75
C TYR A 246 4.46 -16.98 -0.73
N LEU A 247 3.68 -17.71 -1.53
CA LEU A 247 2.22 -17.57 -1.55
C LEU A 247 1.60 -17.91 -0.20
N SER A 248 2.05 -18.99 0.48
CA SER A 248 1.61 -19.32 1.84
C SER A 248 1.83 -18.15 2.81
N THR A 249 2.97 -17.46 2.72
CA THR A 249 3.26 -16.26 3.52
C THR A 249 2.27 -15.13 3.22
N LEU A 250 1.92 -14.92 1.95
CA LEU A 250 0.91 -13.92 1.56
C LEU A 250 -0.48 -14.26 2.11
N LEU A 251 -0.79 -15.56 2.24
CA LEU A 251 -2.04 -16.02 2.84
C LEU A 251 -2.05 -15.90 4.38
N GLY A 252 -0.92 -15.59 5.00
CA GLY A 252 -0.77 -15.54 6.46
C GLY A 252 -0.68 -16.95 7.08
N GLU A 253 -0.25 -17.92 6.32
CA GLU A 253 -0.17 -19.35 6.69
C GLU A 253 1.29 -19.82 6.74
N ASN A 254 1.52 -20.97 7.37
CA ASN A 254 2.83 -21.63 7.31
C ASN A 254 3.05 -22.22 5.91
N PRO A 255 4.30 -22.38 5.45
CA PRO A 255 4.61 -22.97 4.15
C PRO A 255 3.93 -24.33 3.93
N HIS A 256 3.21 -24.46 2.84
CA HIS A 256 2.51 -25.68 2.42
C HIS A 256 2.29 -25.68 0.91
N SER A 257 1.91 -26.82 0.34
CA SER A 257 1.57 -26.94 -1.08
C SER A 257 0.28 -26.18 -1.40
N ILE A 258 0.30 -25.41 -2.47
CA ILE A 258 -0.84 -24.61 -2.90
C ILE A 258 -1.68 -25.41 -3.92
N PRO A 259 -3.00 -25.55 -3.74
CA PRO A 259 -3.83 -26.21 -4.73
C PRO A 259 -3.89 -25.40 -6.03
N ARG A 260 -3.95 -26.09 -7.17
CA ARG A 260 -4.19 -25.49 -8.50
C ARG A 260 -5.65 -25.70 -8.89
N GLY A 261 -6.16 -24.73 -9.65
CA GLY A 261 -7.52 -24.77 -10.21
C GLY A 261 -7.51 -25.08 -11.71
N LEU A 262 -7.85 -24.07 -12.51
CA LEU A 262 -7.83 -24.17 -13.96
C LEU A 262 -6.39 -24.11 -14.50
N LYS A 263 -6.17 -24.74 -15.66
CA LYS A 263 -4.92 -24.57 -16.41
C LYS A 263 -4.78 -23.14 -16.90
N MET A 264 -3.56 -22.70 -17.20
CA MET A 264 -3.29 -21.32 -17.62
C MET A 264 -4.10 -20.91 -18.86
N LEU A 265 -4.18 -21.75 -19.88
CA LEU A 265 -4.96 -21.51 -21.10
C LEU A 265 -6.45 -21.31 -20.84
N ASP A 266 -7.02 -21.93 -19.81
CA ASP A 266 -8.45 -21.84 -19.47
C ASP A 266 -8.79 -20.54 -18.71
N GLN A 267 -7.76 -19.85 -18.19
CA GLN A 267 -7.90 -18.57 -17.49
C GLN A 267 -8.21 -17.41 -18.42
N ILE A 268 -7.87 -17.53 -19.70
CA ILE A 268 -7.93 -16.45 -20.68
C ILE A 268 -9.38 -16.20 -21.07
N ASN A 269 -10.05 -15.38 -20.27
CA ASN A 269 -11.24 -14.66 -20.67
C ASN A 269 -10.92 -13.17 -20.58
N ILE A 270 -9.94 -12.71 -21.37
CA ILE A 270 -9.59 -11.30 -21.41
C ILE A 270 -10.83 -10.55 -21.90
N PRO A 271 -11.53 -9.79 -21.02
CA PRO A 271 -12.58 -8.94 -21.52
C PRO A 271 -11.92 -7.98 -22.52
N GLU A 272 -12.50 -7.80 -23.68
CA GLU A 272 -12.04 -6.83 -24.65
C GLU A 272 -11.90 -5.47 -23.92
N ILE A 273 -10.65 -5.08 -23.62
CA ILE A 273 -10.35 -3.85 -22.85
C ILE A 273 -10.62 -2.67 -23.78
N LYS A 274 -11.90 -2.32 -23.91
CA LYS A 274 -12.31 -1.23 -24.82
C LYS A 274 -11.80 0.11 -24.34
N THR A 275 -11.64 0.32 -23.02
CA THR A 275 -11.24 1.65 -22.52
C THR A 275 -10.63 1.62 -21.11
N PRO A 276 -9.52 2.35 -20.90
CA PRO A 276 -8.90 2.50 -19.56
C PRO A 276 -9.62 3.54 -18.68
N GLY A 277 -10.66 4.23 -19.18
CA GLY A 277 -11.23 5.39 -18.53
C GLY A 277 -10.44 6.69 -18.82
N ILE A 278 -10.65 7.73 -18.03
CA ILE A 278 -9.97 9.03 -18.19
C ILE A 278 -9.02 9.31 -17.03
N PRO A 279 -7.86 9.95 -17.31
CA PRO A 279 -6.83 10.22 -16.29
C PRO A 279 -7.32 10.99 -15.06
N SER A 280 -8.28 11.90 -15.20
CA SER A 280 -8.84 12.67 -14.08
C SER A 280 -9.60 11.81 -13.05
N GLN A 281 -10.16 10.67 -13.46
CA GLN A 281 -10.82 9.73 -12.54
C GLN A 281 -9.81 8.99 -11.65
N LEU A 282 -8.59 8.77 -12.15
CA LEU A 282 -7.52 8.11 -11.41
C LEU A 282 -7.23 8.80 -10.09
N ILE A 283 -7.20 10.14 -10.10
CA ILE A 283 -6.94 10.98 -8.92
C ILE A 283 -7.95 10.74 -7.79
N LEU A 284 -9.17 10.35 -8.14
CA LEU A 284 -10.27 10.11 -7.19
C LEU A 284 -10.39 8.64 -6.78
N ARG A 285 -9.71 7.73 -7.49
CA ARG A 285 -9.85 6.28 -7.30
C ARG A 285 -8.66 5.65 -6.59
N ARG A 286 -7.46 6.10 -6.89
CA ARG A 286 -6.24 5.47 -6.37
C ARG A 286 -6.01 5.82 -4.90
N PRO A 287 -5.90 4.80 -4.02
CA PRO A 287 -5.68 5.03 -2.60
C PRO A 287 -4.33 5.69 -2.27
N ASP A 288 -3.26 5.42 -3.03
CA ASP A 288 -1.95 6.06 -2.85
C ASP A 288 -1.99 7.57 -3.13
N ILE A 289 -2.76 8.02 -4.13
CA ILE A 289 -2.99 9.45 -4.39
C ILE A 289 -3.82 10.06 -3.25
N MET A 290 -4.86 9.34 -2.78
CA MET A 290 -5.67 9.78 -1.64
C MET A 290 -4.84 9.90 -0.37
N MET A 291 -3.94 8.95 -0.10
CA MET A 291 -3.00 8.98 1.02
C MET A 291 -2.08 10.22 0.95
N ALA A 292 -1.48 10.47 -0.20
CA ALA A 292 -0.60 11.61 -0.42
C ALA A 292 -1.36 12.95 -0.28
N GLU A 293 -2.60 13.03 -0.76
CA GLU A 293 -3.45 14.21 -0.57
C GLU A 293 -3.77 14.45 0.91
N GLN A 294 -4.13 13.43 1.67
CA GLN A 294 -4.43 13.57 3.09
C GLN A 294 -3.19 13.98 3.90
N SER A 295 -2.01 13.51 3.52
CA SER A 295 -0.74 13.96 4.11
C SER A 295 -0.49 15.45 3.83
N LEU A 296 -0.81 15.94 2.64
CA LEU A 296 -0.76 17.36 2.29
C LEU A 296 -1.79 18.19 3.08
N VAL A 297 -3.00 17.67 3.29
CA VAL A 297 -4.03 18.31 4.14
C VAL A 297 -3.52 18.47 5.57
N SER A 298 -2.92 17.41 6.14
CA SER A 298 -2.33 17.41 7.47
C SER A 298 -1.21 18.46 7.58
N ALA A 299 -0.28 18.49 6.64
CA ALA A 299 0.81 19.44 6.61
C ALA A 299 0.31 20.90 6.47
N ASN A 300 -0.75 21.13 5.67
CA ASN A 300 -1.38 22.43 5.56
C ASN A 300 -2.02 22.91 6.88
N ALA A 301 -2.67 22.00 7.62
CA ALA A 301 -3.25 22.29 8.92
C ALA A 301 -2.16 22.66 9.96
N ASN A 302 -1.02 21.99 9.91
CA ASN A 302 0.13 22.22 10.81
C ASN A 302 0.74 23.63 10.65
N ILE A 303 0.62 24.29 9.47
CA ILE A 303 0.97 25.69 9.32
C ILE A 303 0.09 26.56 10.23
N GLY A 304 -1.20 26.23 10.32
CA GLY A 304 -2.13 26.92 11.21
C GLY A 304 -1.75 26.76 12.68
N VAL A 305 -1.35 25.53 13.08
CA VAL A 305 -0.84 25.26 14.44
C VAL A 305 0.39 26.12 14.74
N ALA A 306 1.38 26.09 13.85
CA ALA A 306 2.62 26.84 14.03
C ALA A 306 2.39 28.37 14.09
N ARG A 307 1.48 28.90 13.29
CA ARG A 307 1.09 30.32 13.34
C ARG A 307 0.36 30.67 14.61
N ALA A 308 -0.56 29.82 15.08
CA ALA A 308 -1.29 30.04 16.31
C ALA A 308 -0.38 30.05 17.55
N MET A 309 0.70 29.29 17.54
CA MET A 309 1.74 29.31 18.60
C MET A 309 2.47 30.64 18.73
N MET A 310 2.42 31.53 17.73
CA MET A 310 2.97 32.87 17.79
C MET A 310 2.02 33.88 18.47
N LEU A 311 0.78 33.49 18.74
CA LEU A 311 -0.28 34.34 19.27
C LEU A 311 -0.50 34.06 20.76
N PRO A 312 -1.08 35.00 21.53
CA PRO A 312 -1.35 34.81 22.95
C PRO A 312 -2.25 33.59 23.21
N SER A 313 -1.87 32.73 24.15
CA SER A 313 -2.70 31.61 24.62
C SER A 313 -3.44 31.99 25.92
N LEU A 314 -4.71 31.61 26.01
CA LEU A 314 -5.53 31.79 27.20
C LEU A 314 -5.81 30.45 27.82
N ASN A 315 -5.29 30.24 29.04
CA ASN A 315 -5.52 29.05 29.82
C ASN A 315 -6.37 29.39 31.05
N LEU A 316 -7.46 28.67 31.24
CA LEU A 316 -8.28 28.75 32.43
C LEU A 316 -7.94 27.54 33.31
N SER A 317 -7.72 27.81 34.61
CA SER A 317 -7.52 26.76 35.61
C SER A 317 -8.29 27.08 36.87
N GLY A 318 -8.72 26.04 37.57
CA GLY A 318 -9.38 26.16 38.85
C GLY A 318 -9.09 24.94 39.69
N THR A 319 -9.00 25.14 41.00
CA THR A 319 -8.87 24.06 41.95
C THR A 319 -9.85 24.21 43.10
N ILE A 320 -10.34 23.11 43.63
CA ILE A 320 -11.13 23.04 44.84
C ILE A 320 -10.68 21.83 45.66
N GLY A 321 -10.47 21.99 46.93
CA GLY A 321 -10.00 20.91 47.77
C GLY A 321 -9.89 21.28 49.25
N SER A 322 -9.18 20.47 49.99
CA SER A 322 -8.92 20.64 51.43
C SER A 322 -7.46 20.47 51.77
N ALA A 323 -6.97 21.33 52.62
CA ALA A 323 -5.73 21.10 53.36
C ALA A 323 -6.10 20.47 54.71
N PHE A 324 -5.37 19.50 55.18
CA PHE A 324 -5.71 18.70 56.36
C PHE A 324 -4.87 19.02 57.59
N ASN A 325 -3.89 19.89 57.45
CA ASN A 325 -3.08 20.32 58.62
C ASN A 325 -2.58 21.78 58.42
N PRO A 326 -3.28 22.81 58.97
CA PRO A 326 -4.64 22.74 59.55
C PRO A 326 -5.74 22.48 58.50
N THR A 327 -6.87 21.92 58.94
CA THR A 327 -7.98 21.65 58.04
C THR A 327 -8.61 22.95 57.54
N SER A 328 -8.54 23.17 56.22
CA SER A 328 -9.11 24.34 55.57
C SER A 328 -9.52 24.00 54.14
N MET A 329 -10.62 24.62 53.67
CA MET A 329 -11.03 24.55 52.29
C MET A 329 -10.20 25.50 51.45
N VAL A 330 -9.66 24.99 50.35
CA VAL A 330 -8.86 25.78 49.37
C VAL A 330 -9.57 25.77 48.04
N TYR A 331 -9.77 26.92 47.46
CA TYR A 331 -10.25 27.06 46.08
C TYR A 331 -9.57 28.22 45.38
N ASN A 332 -9.36 28.09 44.08
CA ASN A 332 -8.92 29.15 43.20
C ASN A 332 -9.53 29.05 41.82
N ALA A 333 -9.59 30.17 41.11
CA ALA A 333 -9.94 30.23 39.70
C ALA A 333 -8.98 31.26 39.06
N ILE A 334 -8.22 30.83 38.05
CA ILE A 334 -7.15 31.63 37.45
C ILE A 334 -7.33 31.64 35.93
N GLY A 335 -7.36 32.82 35.33
CA GLY A 335 -7.21 33.03 33.88
C GLY A 335 -5.77 33.48 33.59
N ASN A 336 -5.04 32.70 32.83
CA ASN A 336 -3.65 33.01 32.49
C ASN A 336 -3.52 33.28 30.99
N LEU A 337 -3.17 34.53 30.63
CA LEU A 337 -2.91 34.98 29.26
C LEU A 337 -1.40 35.06 29.07
N VAL A 338 -0.84 34.20 28.18
CA VAL A 338 0.58 34.16 27.89
C VAL A 338 0.82 34.53 26.44
N ALA A 339 1.57 35.63 26.20
CA ALA A 339 1.97 36.10 24.89
C ALA A 339 3.49 35.97 24.72
N PRO A 340 3.98 35.20 23.72
CA PRO A 340 5.42 35.13 23.45
C PRO A 340 5.90 36.47 22.83
N ILE A 341 6.79 37.17 23.52
CA ILE A 341 7.34 38.45 23.04
C ILE A 341 8.65 38.24 22.29
N PHE A 342 9.54 37.43 22.86
CA PHE A 342 10.84 37.12 22.28
C PHE A 342 11.25 35.69 22.60
N GLY A 343 11.65 34.95 21.59
CA GLY A 343 12.07 33.54 21.70
C GLY A 343 13.21 33.22 20.73
N GLY A 344 14.13 34.17 20.47
CA GLY A 344 15.28 33.92 19.61
C GLY A 344 14.93 33.47 18.18
N GLY A 345 13.76 33.81 17.67
CA GLY A 345 13.31 33.43 16.33
C GLY A 345 12.67 32.02 16.22
N GLN A 346 12.63 31.21 17.31
CA GLN A 346 12.16 29.83 17.32
C GLN A 346 10.74 29.67 16.71
N LEU A 347 9.79 30.50 17.09
CA LEU A 347 8.42 30.41 16.60
C LEU A 347 8.31 30.74 15.10
N ARG A 348 9.08 31.73 14.61
CA ARG A 348 9.14 32.06 13.19
C ARG A 348 9.75 30.90 12.40
N ALA A 349 10.86 30.33 12.89
CA ALA A 349 11.47 29.14 12.29
C ALA A 349 10.52 27.94 12.28
N GLY A 350 9.68 27.79 13.32
CA GLY A 350 8.61 26.80 13.38
C GLY A 350 7.59 26.94 12.24
N VAL A 351 7.18 28.16 11.92
CA VAL A 351 6.28 28.44 10.77
C VAL A 351 6.98 28.12 9.45
N THR A 352 8.24 28.56 9.28
CA THR A 352 9.03 28.24 8.07
C THR A 352 9.19 26.74 7.87
N LYS A 353 9.47 26.00 8.95
CA LYS A 353 9.52 24.52 8.94
C LYS A 353 8.20 23.91 8.46
N ALA A 354 7.07 24.35 9.01
CA ALA A 354 5.75 23.84 8.62
C ALA A 354 5.40 24.17 7.16
N GLN A 355 5.81 25.35 6.65
CA GLN A 355 5.66 25.71 5.25
C GLN A 355 6.50 24.83 4.34
N ALA A 356 7.76 24.56 4.69
CA ALA A 356 8.64 23.66 3.95
C ALA A 356 8.10 22.22 3.93
N GLN A 357 7.56 21.72 5.06
CA GLN A 357 6.90 20.43 5.13
C GLN A 357 5.66 20.36 4.21
N LYS A 358 4.83 21.41 4.18
CA LYS A 358 3.72 21.47 3.22
C LYS A 358 4.22 21.41 1.78
N GLN A 359 5.28 22.15 1.44
CA GLN A 359 5.86 22.14 0.09
C GLN A 359 6.39 20.76 -0.27
N GLN A 360 7.05 20.06 0.66
CA GLN A 360 7.48 18.68 0.50
C GLN A 360 6.29 17.77 0.17
N MET A 361 5.21 17.85 0.96
CA MET A 361 4.02 17.01 0.75
C MET A 361 3.31 17.36 -0.57
N LEU A 362 3.34 18.62 -1.02
CA LEU A 362 2.82 19.00 -2.33
C LEU A 362 3.59 18.33 -3.46
N VAL A 363 4.93 18.37 -3.40
CA VAL A 363 5.77 17.72 -4.41
C VAL A 363 5.55 16.21 -4.40
N THR A 364 5.47 15.59 -3.23
CA THR A 364 5.15 14.16 -3.09
C THR A 364 3.79 13.81 -3.72
N TYR A 365 2.75 14.62 -3.47
CA TYR A 365 1.43 14.43 -4.08
C TYR A 365 1.48 14.50 -5.61
N LEU A 366 2.17 15.50 -6.17
CA LEU A 366 2.34 15.63 -7.63
C LEU A 366 3.16 14.47 -8.22
N GLN A 367 4.21 14.04 -7.52
CA GLN A 367 5.02 12.89 -7.91
C GLN A 367 4.19 11.60 -7.93
N THR A 368 3.36 11.37 -6.91
CA THR A 368 2.47 10.21 -6.86
C THR A 368 1.51 10.19 -8.05
N ILE A 369 0.93 11.34 -8.42
CA ILE A 369 0.08 11.44 -9.62
C ILE A 369 0.86 11.06 -10.89
N ASN A 370 2.06 11.64 -11.09
CA ASN A 370 2.87 11.33 -12.27
C ASN A 370 3.28 9.85 -12.33
N THR A 371 3.64 9.26 -11.18
CA THR A 371 3.95 7.83 -11.09
C THR A 371 2.73 6.99 -11.45
N SER A 372 1.56 7.34 -10.95
CA SER A 372 0.31 6.63 -11.26
C SER A 372 -0.05 6.69 -12.75
N LEU A 373 0.15 7.85 -13.38
CA LEU A 373 -0.07 7.99 -14.84
C LEU A 373 0.92 7.15 -15.66
N LYS A 374 2.19 7.11 -15.23
CA LYS A 374 3.22 6.24 -15.83
C LYS A 374 2.83 4.76 -15.71
N GLU A 375 2.40 4.32 -14.52
CA GLU A 375 2.00 2.94 -14.27
C GLU A 375 0.84 2.50 -15.16
N VAL A 376 -0.20 3.32 -15.28
CA VAL A 376 -1.32 3.02 -16.20
C VAL A 376 -0.85 2.99 -17.65
N SER A 377 -0.01 3.93 -18.07
CA SER A 377 0.50 3.97 -19.45
C SER A 377 1.36 2.75 -19.79
N ASN A 378 2.20 2.31 -18.84
CA ASN A 378 2.99 1.09 -19.00
C ASN A 378 2.07 -0.14 -19.07
N ALA A 379 1.15 -0.29 -18.11
CA ALA A 379 0.25 -1.43 -18.10
C ALA A 379 -0.63 -1.53 -19.36
N LEU A 380 -1.02 -0.41 -19.97
CA LEU A 380 -1.76 -0.40 -21.22
C LEU A 380 -0.92 -0.92 -22.39
N ILE A 381 0.35 -0.48 -22.51
CA ILE A 381 1.21 -0.99 -23.56
C ILE A 381 1.60 -2.44 -23.32
N ASP A 382 1.82 -2.84 -22.06
CA ASP A 382 2.15 -4.21 -21.70
C ASP A 382 1.03 -5.18 -22.11
N VAL A 383 -0.23 -4.91 -21.76
CA VAL A 383 -1.38 -5.73 -22.17
C VAL A 383 -1.48 -5.83 -23.69
N SER A 384 -1.31 -4.71 -24.43
CA SER A 384 -1.38 -4.72 -25.89
C SER A 384 -0.25 -5.53 -26.52
N LYS A 385 0.98 -5.34 -26.04
CA LYS A 385 2.16 -5.96 -26.67
C LYS A 385 2.37 -7.41 -26.24
N LEU A 386 2.02 -7.78 -25.02
CA LEU A 386 2.08 -9.17 -24.58
C LEU A 386 1.06 -10.03 -25.35
N HIS A 387 -0.13 -9.51 -25.65
CA HIS A 387 -1.07 -10.19 -26.52
C HIS A 387 -0.48 -10.47 -27.92
N GLU A 388 0.15 -9.46 -28.55
CA GLU A 388 0.84 -9.63 -29.84
C GLU A 388 1.99 -10.66 -29.75
N ILE A 389 2.73 -10.66 -28.62
CA ILE A 389 3.81 -11.62 -28.35
C ILE A 389 3.24 -13.04 -28.25
N VAL A 390 2.16 -13.27 -27.47
CA VAL A 390 1.52 -14.59 -27.35
C VAL A 390 1.11 -15.14 -28.71
N LEU A 391 0.46 -14.32 -29.55
CA LEU A 391 0.06 -14.72 -30.91
C LEU A 391 1.27 -15.08 -31.78
N SER A 392 2.36 -14.32 -31.68
CA SER A 392 3.58 -14.59 -32.44
C SER A 392 4.32 -15.83 -31.94
N GLN A 393 4.35 -16.06 -30.63
CA GLN A 393 4.93 -17.27 -30.05
C GLN A 393 4.15 -18.52 -30.43
N GLN A 394 2.83 -18.45 -30.48
CA GLN A 394 2.00 -19.57 -30.95
C GLN A 394 2.39 -19.98 -32.39
N VAL A 395 2.54 -19.00 -33.29
CA VAL A 395 2.99 -19.28 -34.67
C VAL A 395 4.39 -19.92 -34.68
N THR A 396 5.26 -19.46 -33.77
CA THR A 396 6.62 -20.01 -33.65
C THR A 396 6.59 -21.47 -33.19
N VAL A 397 5.76 -21.81 -32.20
CA VAL A 397 5.57 -23.18 -31.72
C VAL A 397 5.05 -24.07 -32.87
N ASP A 398 4.01 -23.65 -33.57
CA ASP A 398 3.42 -24.43 -34.67
C ASP A 398 4.43 -24.69 -35.79
N ALA A 399 5.28 -23.71 -36.14
CA ALA A 399 6.36 -23.85 -37.11
C ALA A 399 7.49 -24.76 -36.61
N ALA A 400 7.88 -24.63 -35.34
CA ALA A 400 8.92 -25.45 -34.71
C ALA A 400 8.47 -26.91 -34.59
N GLN A 401 7.21 -27.17 -34.24
CA GLN A 401 6.60 -28.51 -34.24
C GLN A 401 6.68 -29.13 -35.64
N THR A 402 6.30 -28.39 -36.67
CA THR A 402 6.37 -28.86 -38.05
C THR A 402 7.81 -29.19 -38.45
N ALA A 403 8.77 -28.33 -38.07
CA ALA A 403 10.19 -28.56 -38.38
C ALA A 403 10.74 -29.82 -37.66
N PHE A 404 10.36 -30.01 -36.39
CA PHE A 404 10.72 -31.21 -35.62
C PHE A 404 10.15 -32.48 -36.26
N ASP A 405 8.87 -32.50 -36.61
CA ASP A 405 8.24 -33.65 -37.23
C ASP A 405 8.87 -34.03 -38.57
N LEU A 406 9.16 -33.04 -39.43
CA LEU A 406 9.84 -33.26 -40.72
C LEU A 406 11.26 -33.72 -40.52
N SER A 407 12.04 -33.11 -39.62
CA SER A 407 13.42 -33.54 -39.36
C SER A 407 13.49 -34.96 -38.86
N ASN A 408 12.57 -35.38 -38.01
CA ASN A 408 12.45 -36.72 -37.48
C ASN A 408 12.10 -37.73 -38.57
N GLN A 409 11.16 -37.41 -39.48
CA GLN A 409 10.83 -38.22 -40.65
C GLN A 409 12.03 -38.38 -41.60
N LEU A 410 12.72 -37.31 -41.94
CA LEU A 410 13.91 -37.34 -42.81
C LEU A 410 15.08 -38.10 -42.18
N TYR A 411 15.32 -37.98 -40.88
CA TYR A 411 16.33 -38.75 -40.17
C TYR A 411 16.02 -40.25 -40.17
N ASN A 412 14.76 -40.59 -39.97
CA ASN A 412 14.32 -42.00 -40.00
C ASN A 412 14.47 -42.62 -41.42
N ALA A 413 14.23 -41.80 -42.46
CA ALA A 413 14.42 -42.18 -43.85
C ALA A 413 15.91 -42.13 -44.30
N GLY A 414 16.81 -41.62 -43.49
CA GLY A 414 18.28 -41.54 -43.81
C GLY A 414 18.69 -40.30 -44.62
N TYR A 415 17.80 -39.32 -44.75
CA TYR A 415 18.04 -38.07 -45.51
C TYR A 415 18.48 -36.85 -44.67
N ALA A 416 18.38 -36.96 -43.33
CA ALA A 416 18.85 -35.93 -42.41
C ALA A 416 19.82 -36.50 -41.38
N SER A 417 20.62 -35.63 -40.75
CA SER A 417 21.50 -36.00 -39.65
C SER A 417 20.73 -35.96 -38.29
N TYR A 418 21.30 -36.66 -37.29
CA TYR A 418 20.73 -36.56 -35.94
C TYR A 418 20.85 -35.13 -35.38
N LEU A 419 21.84 -34.36 -35.81
CA LEU A 419 22.00 -32.97 -35.41
C LEU A 419 20.81 -32.10 -35.85
N ASP A 420 20.25 -32.39 -37.05
CA ASP A 420 19.07 -31.67 -37.53
C ASP A 420 17.86 -31.93 -36.62
N VAL A 421 17.69 -33.16 -36.13
CA VAL A 421 16.59 -33.56 -35.22
C VAL A 421 16.73 -32.84 -33.87
N ILE A 422 17.92 -32.92 -33.23
CA ILE A 422 18.11 -32.29 -31.90
C ILE A 422 18.03 -30.78 -31.98
N THR A 423 18.45 -30.16 -33.10
CA THR A 423 18.33 -28.73 -33.32
C THR A 423 16.86 -28.31 -33.42
N ALA A 424 16.07 -29.03 -34.21
CA ALA A 424 14.61 -28.77 -34.34
C ALA A 424 13.87 -29.02 -33.02
N GLN A 425 14.24 -30.05 -32.27
CA GLN A 425 13.66 -30.35 -30.97
C GLN A 425 13.99 -29.28 -29.94
N GLY A 426 15.23 -28.81 -29.91
CA GLY A 426 15.65 -27.70 -29.02
C GLY A 426 14.91 -26.40 -29.33
N LEU A 427 14.63 -26.13 -30.61
CA LEU A 427 13.83 -24.99 -31.04
C LEU A 427 12.36 -25.14 -30.57
N LEU A 428 11.76 -26.32 -30.74
CA LEU A 428 10.41 -26.59 -30.28
C LEU A 428 10.30 -26.41 -28.77
N PHE A 429 11.15 -27.09 -28.01
CA PHE A 429 11.17 -26.98 -26.54
C PHE A 429 11.30 -25.54 -26.06
N SER A 430 12.28 -24.77 -26.61
CA SER A 430 12.46 -23.37 -26.22
C SER A 430 11.28 -22.48 -26.60
N SER A 431 10.60 -22.78 -27.73
CA SER A 431 9.42 -22.03 -28.18
C SER A 431 8.21 -22.30 -27.27
N GLU A 432 7.99 -23.54 -26.84
CA GLU A 432 6.91 -23.91 -25.91
C GLU A 432 7.10 -23.26 -24.55
N ILE A 433 8.31 -23.25 -23.99
CA ILE A 433 8.65 -22.54 -22.75
C ILE A 433 8.38 -21.04 -22.92
N SER A 434 8.84 -20.44 -24.04
CA SER A 434 8.63 -19.00 -24.32
C SER A 434 7.15 -18.64 -24.46
N LEU A 435 6.33 -19.53 -25.00
CA LEU A 435 4.88 -19.36 -25.08
C LEU A 435 4.24 -19.41 -23.68
N SER A 436 4.65 -20.38 -22.84
CA SER A 436 4.17 -20.48 -21.47
C SER A 436 4.45 -19.22 -20.65
N MET A 437 5.67 -18.71 -20.73
CA MET A 437 6.08 -17.44 -20.09
C MET A 437 5.23 -16.27 -20.61
N ALA A 438 5.08 -16.13 -21.94
CA ALA A 438 4.33 -15.03 -22.54
C ALA A 438 2.84 -15.05 -22.11
N GLN A 439 2.24 -16.22 -21.96
CA GLN A 439 0.87 -16.38 -21.47
C GLN A 439 0.72 -15.96 -20.00
N SER A 440 1.68 -16.32 -19.15
CA SER A 440 1.73 -15.88 -17.75
C SER A 440 1.88 -14.37 -17.63
N ASP A 441 2.79 -13.78 -18.43
CA ASP A 441 3.01 -12.35 -18.49
C ASP A 441 1.76 -11.59 -18.93
N GLU A 442 1.03 -12.09 -19.93
CA GLU A 442 -0.23 -11.50 -20.41
C GLU A 442 -1.30 -11.44 -19.30
N LEU A 443 -1.48 -12.54 -18.55
CA LEU A 443 -2.41 -12.60 -17.42
C LEU A 443 -1.99 -11.66 -16.28
N THR A 444 -0.69 -11.60 -16.00
CA THR A 444 -0.12 -10.70 -14.98
C THR A 444 -0.25 -9.23 -15.40
N ALA A 445 -0.09 -8.89 -16.66
CA ALA A 445 -0.31 -7.55 -17.18
C ALA A 445 -1.77 -7.10 -17.01
N LEU A 446 -2.73 -8.00 -17.18
CA LEU A 446 -4.15 -7.70 -17.01
C LEU A 446 -4.48 -7.30 -15.56
N ILE A 447 -4.01 -8.06 -14.56
CA ILE A 447 -4.23 -7.70 -13.16
C ILE A 447 -3.46 -6.44 -12.77
N THR A 448 -2.28 -6.23 -13.33
CA THR A 448 -1.48 -5.02 -13.12
C THR A 448 -2.20 -3.79 -13.66
N LEU A 449 -2.78 -3.85 -14.86
CA LEU A 449 -3.60 -2.76 -15.41
C LEU A 449 -4.83 -2.48 -14.54
N TYR A 450 -5.52 -3.53 -14.09
CA TYR A 450 -6.69 -3.41 -13.22
C TYR A 450 -6.35 -2.67 -11.92
N THR A 451 -5.25 -3.04 -11.27
CA THR A 451 -4.80 -2.42 -10.02
C THR A 451 -4.24 -1.01 -10.24
N ALA A 452 -3.52 -0.77 -11.35
CA ALA A 452 -3.03 0.55 -11.72
C ALA A 452 -4.16 1.57 -11.95
N LEU A 453 -5.30 1.11 -12.47
CA LEU A 453 -6.51 1.91 -12.64
C LEU A 453 -7.29 2.13 -11.32
N GLY A 454 -6.82 1.59 -10.20
CA GLY A 454 -7.44 1.72 -8.89
C GLY A 454 -8.63 0.78 -8.68
N GLY A 455 -8.64 -0.38 -9.35
CA GLY A 455 -9.57 -1.48 -9.08
C GLY A 455 -9.18 -2.29 -7.84
N GLY A 456 -10.09 -3.12 -7.32
CA GLY A 456 -9.78 -4.14 -6.30
C GLY A 456 -10.04 -3.76 -4.84
N TRP A 457 -10.50 -2.57 -4.51
CA TRP A 457 -10.76 -2.18 -3.13
C TRP A 457 -12.25 -1.91 -2.82
N LYS A 458 -13.11 -1.89 -3.82
CA LYS A 458 -14.56 -1.75 -3.69
C LYS A 458 -15.23 -3.10 -3.59
#